data_a51380718a5cb16e63f98550f5e6511e
#
_entry.id   a51380718a5cb16e63f98550f5e6511e
#
_cell.length_a   1.000
_cell.length_b   1.000
_cell.length_c   1.000
_cell.angle_alpha   90.00
_cell.angle_beta   90.00
_cell.angle_gamma   90.00
#
_symmetry.space_group_name_H-M   'P 1'
#
loop_
_entity.id
_entity.type
_entity.pdbx_description
1 polymer ?
#
loop_
_entity_poly.entity_id
_entity_poly.type
_entity_poly.pdbx_seq_one_letter_code
_entity_poly.pdbx_strand_id
1 'polypeptide(L)'
;MKKLILSLFTLTLSLTALGQQAGDNFVIKTSEAGKTTEWSLAGDSKNGDISTIKHKGNQLILYAKGYEGIEWATYDIDKIESITFNVFHKGSYVEESAAQAVKNMGIGTNFGNCTDVVAMWMNMNSNSVTDFEKAWGQEPTTKPMVDFLKKNGFNSVRIPVTWFQHMKADGTVDEAWMNRIQEIVDYVIDNGMYCILNIHHDTGADSDDVKHWIKADEANYKENKEKFEYLWTQIATRFKNYDQHLVFEGYNEMLDADNTWNAPKSASSYQGLNGYAQSFVNAVRATGGNNETRNLIVNTYAAANGDEVLNNLTIPTDKVDGHIAVEVHTYAPWDWFAQKGKWDASCSNEIKNMFTRLNNKFISKGIPCIIGEYGTHGSESVSKKSSASEIQAAADQAADIVKQAKAYGVATFYWMSIFDGTDRSVPQWTLPTVVEAMKKAYNE
;
A
#
# COMPACT_ATOMS: atom_id res chain seq x y z
N MET A 1 32.02 20.58 -17.01
CA MET A 1 30.57 20.55 -17.30
C MET A 1 30.24 19.96 -18.67
N LYS A 2 30.84 20.38 -19.81
CA LYS A 2 30.56 19.79 -21.15
C LYS A 2 30.83 18.28 -21.27
N LYS A 3 31.77 17.68 -20.52
CA LYS A 3 32.08 16.26 -20.55
C LYS A 3 31.05 15.38 -19.77
N LEU A 4 30.32 15.94 -18.80
CA LEU A 4 29.30 15.23 -18.03
C LEU A 4 28.00 15.08 -18.85
N ILE A 5 27.70 16.05 -19.70
CA ILE A 5 26.54 16.01 -20.61
C ILE A 5 26.75 14.93 -21.68
N LEU A 6 27.97 14.73 -22.17
CA LEU A 6 28.27 13.77 -23.24
C LEU A 6 28.23 12.30 -22.76
N SER A 7 28.46 12.01 -21.48
CA SER A 7 28.41 10.65 -20.92
C SER A 7 26.99 10.14 -20.66
N LEU A 8 26.00 11.03 -20.59
CA LEU A 8 24.59 10.69 -20.46
C LEU A 8 23.88 10.32 -21.77
N PHE A 9 24.52 10.58 -22.93
CA PHE A 9 23.88 10.54 -24.25
C PHE A 9 24.21 9.33 -25.14
N THR A 10 24.85 8.31 -24.64
CA THR A 10 24.97 7.04 -25.38
C THR A 10 23.78 6.09 -25.14
N LEU A 11 22.83 6.45 -24.28
CA LEU A 11 21.60 5.67 -24.05
C LEU A 11 20.37 6.44 -24.56
N THR A 12 19.47 5.71 -25.23
CA THR A 12 18.09 6.12 -25.39
C THR A 12 17.50 6.18 -23.98
N LEU A 13 17.31 7.37 -23.42
CA LEU A 13 16.70 7.53 -22.11
C LEU A 13 15.19 7.35 -22.30
N SER A 14 14.68 6.18 -21.94
CA SER A 14 13.24 6.01 -21.73
C SER A 14 12.88 6.71 -20.42
N LEU A 15 12.14 7.79 -20.50
CA LEU A 15 11.71 8.58 -19.33
C LEU A 15 10.71 7.82 -18.45
N THR A 16 10.14 6.73 -18.96
CA THR A 16 9.29 5.81 -18.18
C THR A 16 10.01 5.20 -16.97
N ALA A 17 11.36 5.15 -17.02
CA ALA A 17 12.18 4.68 -15.88
C ALA A 17 12.28 5.67 -14.72
N LEU A 18 11.79 6.91 -14.87
CA LEU A 18 11.91 7.97 -13.84
C LEU A 18 10.68 8.05 -12.92
N GLY A 19 9.70 7.12 -13.03
CA GLY A 19 8.49 7.16 -12.20
C GLY A 19 7.74 8.49 -12.41
N GLN A 20 7.10 8.65 -13.56
CA GLN A 20 6.43 9.89 -13.94
C GLN A 20 5.23 10.16 -13.02
N GLN A 21 5.22 11.30 -12.38
CA GLN A 21 4.11 11.79 -11.56
C GLN A 21 3.53 13.08 -12.14
N ALA A 22 2.27 13.38 -11.80
CA ALA A 22 1.68 14.67 -12.14
C ALA A 22 2.56 15.81 -11.61
N GLY A 23 2.95 16.73 -12.49
CA GLY A 23 3.87 17.82 -12.18
C GLY A 23 5.34 17.55 -12.44
N ASP A 24 5.74 16.30 -12.74
CA ASP A 24 7.11 16.02 -13.18
C ASP A 24 7.40 16.71 -14.51
N ASN A 25 8.50 17.43 -14.55
CA ASN A 25 8.90 18.13 -15.75
C ASN A 25 10.43 18.12 -15.92
N PHE A 26 10.88 18.51 -17.10
CA PHE A 26 12.26 18.92 -17.29
C PHE A 26 12.34 20.24 -18.07
N VAL A 27 13.35 21.00 -17.76
CA VAL A 27 13.58 22.33 -18.31
C VAL A 27 14.82 22.28 -19.18
N ILE A 28 14.67 22.65 -20.46
CA ILE A 28 15.81 22.89 -21.36
C ILE A 28 16.05 24.38 -21.45
N LYS A 29 17.25 24.81 -21.05
CA LYS A 29 17.73 26.16 -21.24
C LYS A 29 18.72 26.19 -22.42
N THR A 30 18.48 27.09 -23.36
CA THR A 30 19.35 27.27 -24.53
C THR A 30 20.06 28.61 -24.53
N SER A 31 21.20 28.70 -25.22
CA SER A 31 21.98 29.92 -25.39
C SER A 31 21.32 30.97 -26.32
N GLU A 32 20.28 30.59 -27.04
CA GLU A 32 19.52 31.54 -27.85
C GLU A 32 18.66 32.42 -26.96
N ALA A 33 19.13 33.64 -26.68
CA ALA A 33 18.43 34.68 -25.91
C ALA A 33 17.96 34.24 -24.50
N GLY A 34 18.64 33.26 -23.89
CA GLY A 34 18.24 32.72 -22.57
C GLY A 34 16.91 31.98 -22.58
N LYS A 35 16.45 31.50 -23.72
CA LYS A 35 15.16 30.82 -23.87
C LYS A 35 15.13 29.56 -23.03
N THR A 36 14.13 29.47 -22.17
CA THR A 36 13.85 28.30 -21.34
C THR A 36 12.55 27.68 -21.80
N THR A 37 12.57 26.36 -22.04
CA THR A 37 11.35 25.59 -22.39
C THR A 37 11.18 24.49 -21.37
N GLU A 38 9.99 24.43 -20.80
CA GLU A 38 9.57 23.42 -19.85
C GLU A 38 8.75 22.36 -20.57
N TRP A 39 9.03 21.07 -20.28
CA TRP A 39 8.39 19.92 -20.84
C TRP A 39 7.86 19.03 -19.72
N SER A 40 6.59 18.69 -19.79
CA SER A 40 5.98 17.76 -18.85
C SER A 40 6.37 16.31 -19.14
N LEU A 41 6.52 15.53 -18.05
CA LEU A 41 6.79 14.09 -18.09
C LEU A 41 5.54 13.25 -17.78
N ALA A 42 4.46 13.84 -17.26
CA ALA A 42 3.39 13.09 -16.61
C ALA A 42 1.95 13.52 -16.90
N GLY A 43 1.61 14.00 -18.08
CA GLY A 43 0.21 14.09 -18.46
C GLY A 43 -0.50 15.44 -18.28
N ASP A 44 0.12 16.43 -17.68
CA ASP A 44 -0.48 17.76 -17.45
C ASP A 44 0.01 18.84 -18.43
N SER A 45 0.49 18.45 -19.60
CA SER A 45 1.36 19.33 -20.32
C SER A 45 0.69 20.36 -21.18
N LYS A 46 1.20 21.58 -21.08
CA LYS A 46 0.94 22.66 -22.03
C LYS A 46 1.62 22.43 -23.39
N ASN A 47 2.61 21.55 -23.47
CA ASN A 47 3.50 21.33 -24.61
C ASN A 47 3.51 19.87 -25.11
N GLY A 48 2.68 18.97 -24.58
CA GLY A 48 2.72 17.54 -24.86
C GLY A 48 3.67 16.80 -23.90
N ASP A 49 3.24 15.63 -23.44
CA ASP A 49 4.04 14.79 -22.56
C ASP A 49 5.18 14.16 -23.32
N ILE A 50 6.37 14.22 -22.75
CA ILE A 50 7.54 13.61 -23.37
C ILE A 50 7.75 12.22 -22.78
N SER A 51 7.73 11.20 -23.61
CA SER A 51 7.98 9.81 -23.22
C SER A 51 9.40 9.36 -23.49
N THR A 52 10.08 9.96 -24.48
CA THR A 52 11.40 9.51 -24.92
C THR A 52 12.25 10.67 -25.37
N ILE A 53 13.53 10.65 -25.01
CA ILE A 53 14.56 11.56 -25.51
C ILE A 53 15.57 10.73 -26.28
N LYS A 54 15.86 11.11 -27.52
CA LYS A 54 16.88 10.46 -28.37
C LYS A 54 17.94 11.45 -28.80
N HIS A 55 19.13 10.94 -29.02
CA HIS A 55 20.24 11.64 -29.61
C HIS A 55 20.45 11.21 -31.05
N LYS A 56 20.56 12.16 -32.00
CA LYS A 56 20.85 11.90 -33.42
C LYS A 56 21.79 12.98 -33.95
N GLY A 57 23.05 12.61 -34.17
CA GLY A 57 24.07 13.59 -34.56
C GLY A 57 24.25 14.67 -33.49
N ASN A 58 24.13 15.95 -33.86
CA ASN A 58 24.22 17.09 -32.92
C ASN A 58 22.84 17.51 -32.40
N GLN A 59 21.83 16.64 -32.46
CA GLN A 59 20.46 16.96 -32.08
C GLN A 59 19.98 16.10 -30.94
N LEU A 60 19.29 16.75 -29.99
CA LEU A 60 18.45 16.15 -28.98
C LEU A 60 17.01 16.21 -29.47
N ILE A 61 16.37 15.05 -29.58
CA ILE A 61 15.02 14.93 -30.12
C ILE A 61 14.09 14.40 -29.05
N LEU A 62 12.97 15.10 -28.84
CA LEU A 62 11.92 14.75 -27.91
C LEU A 62 10.75 14.08 -28.64
N TYR A 63 10.25 12.98 -28.09
CA TYR A 63 9.09 12.25 -28.60
C TYR A 63 7.98 12.29 -27.56
N ALA A 64 6.80 12.75 -27.96
CA ALA A 64 5.64 12.80 -27.09
C ALA A 64 5.00 11.41 -26.91
N LYS A 65 4.41 11.19 -25.75
CA LYS A 65 3.64 9.98 -25.41
C LYS A 65 2.46 9.82 -26.38
N GLY A 66 2.31 8.62 -26.93
CA GLY A 66 1.27 8.33 -27.95
C GLY A 66 1.59 8.81 -29.37
N TYR A 67 2.79 9.39 -29.57
CA TYR A 67 3.26 9.88 -30.87
C TYR A 67 4.70 9.44 -31.12
N GLU A 68 5.04 8.18 -30.80
CA GLU A 68 6.42 7.67 -30.74
C GLU A 68 7.17 7.70 -32.07
N GLY A 69 6.52 7.99 -33.16
CA GLY A 69 7.13 8.15 -34.48
C GLY A 69 7.29 9.60 -34.95
N ILE A 70 6.80 10.57 -34.19
CA ILE A 70 6.79 11.98 -34.57
C ILE A 70 7.75 12.76 -33.65
N GLU A 71 8.77 13.41 -34.25
CA GLU A 71 9.67 14.31 -33.54
C GLU A 71 8.86 15.52 -33.02
N TRP A 72 8.68 15.60 -31.71
CA TRP A 72 7.85 16.63 -31.08
C TRP A 72 8.59 17.95 -30.94
N ALA A 73 9.87 17.87 -30.54
CA ALA A 73 10.77 19.02 -30.50
C ALA A 73 12.21 18.55 -30.74
N THR A 74 13.01 19.44 -31.29
CA THR A 74 14.43 19.18 -31.58
C THR A 74 15.27 20.36 -31.11
N TYR A 75 16.40 20.07 -30.45
CA TYR A 75 17.34 21.04 -29.95
C TYR A 75 18.76 20.74 -30.44
N ASP A 76 19.49 21.74 -30.88
CA ASP A 76 20.92 21.62 -31.18
C ASP A 76 21.70 21.48 -29.85
N ILE A 77 22.43 20.41 -29.67
CA ILE A 77 23.13 20.10 -28.41
C ILE A 77 24.13 21.21 -28.05
N ASP A 78 24.80 21.79 -29.04
CA ASP A 78 25.76 22.87 -28.82
C ASP A 78 25.13 24.16 -28.28
N LYS A 79 23.81 24.30 -28.44
CA LYS A 79 23.04 25.44 -27.95
C LYS A 79 22.39 25.17 -26.59
N ILE A 80 22.42 23.95 -26.07
CA ILE A 80 21.86 23.62 -24.77
C ILE A 80 22.84 24.05 -23.68
N GLU A 81 22.42 24.98 -22.82
CA GLU A 81 23.16 25.40 -21.64
C GLU A 81 22.99 24.43 -20.47
N SER A 82 21.75 23.99 -20.25
CA SER A 82 21.40 23.02 -19.22
C SER A 82 20.11 22.27 -19.53
N ILE A 83 20.03 21.05 -19.00
CA ILE A 83 18.79 20.28 -18.88
C ILE A 83 18.64 19.98 -17.40
N THR A 84 17.54 20.46 -16.80
CA THR A 84 17.21 20.25 -15.39
C THR A 84 15.96 19.39 -15.31
N PHE A 85 16.05 18.25 -14.68
CA PHE A 85 14.90 17.40 -14.39
C PHE A 85 14.35 17.81 -13.03
N ASN A 86 13.09 18.27 -13.02
CA ASN A 86 12.35 18.54 -11.81
C ASN A 86 11.40 17.34 -11.63
N VAL A 87 11.91 16.32 -10.99
CA VAL A 87 11.09 15.16 -10.59
C VAL A 87 10.37 15.57 -9.32
N PHE A 88 9.06 15.50 -9.34
CA PHE A 88 8.26 15.86 -8.18
C PHE A 88 8.52 14.82 -7.08
N HIS A 89 9.18 15.25 -6.02
CA HIS A 89 9.28 14.47 -4.81
C HIS A 89 8.07 14.79 -3.94
N LYS A 90 7.18 13.83 -3.75
CA LYS A 90 6.09 14.00 -2.80
C LYS A 90 6.65 14.05 -1.39
N GLY A 91 6.88 15.26 -0.93
CA GLY A 91 7.53 15.55 0.35
C GLY A 91 9.06 15.41 0.31
N SER A 92 9.71 15.91 1.34
CA SER A 92 11.13 15.64 1.59
C SER A 92 11.24 14.34 2.37
N TYR A 93 11.91 13.34 1.81
CA TYR A 93 12.14 12.08 2.50
C TYR A 93 12.97 12.32 3.77
N VAL A 94 12.43 11.93 4.90
CA VAL A 94 13.12 11.91 6.19
C VAL A 94 13.24 10.45 6.62
N GLU A 95 14.46 9.97 6.79
CA GLU A 95 14.68 8.62 7.27
C GLU A 95 14.10 8.46 8.66
N GLU A 96 13.25 7.47 8.83
CA GLU A 96 12.49 7.20 10.04
C GLU A 96 12.44 5.69 10.27
N SER A 97 12.74 5.25 11.48
CA SER A 97 12.64 3.82 11.81
C SER A 97 11.18 3.33 11.76
N ALA A 98 10.99 2.03 11.51
CA ALA A 98 9.66 1.42 11.54
C ALA A 98 8.96 1.62 12.89
N ALA A 99 9.71 1.60 14.00
CA ALA A 99 9.16 1.86 15.33
C ALA A 99 8.61 3.30 15.47
N GLN A 100 9.31 4.30 14.90
CA GLN A 100 8.83 5.66 14.92
C GLN A 100 7.63 5.86 13.98
N ALA A 101 7.69 5.28 12.77
CA ALA A 101 6.60 5.32 11.80
C ALA A 101 5.33 4.72 12.38
N VAL A 102 5.40 3.51 12.95
CA VAL A 102 4.25 2.84 13.58
C VAL A 102 3.65 3.69 14.71
N LYS A 103 4.49 4.29 15.55
CA LYS A 103 4.02 5.21 16.60
C LYS A 103 3.30 6.44 16.01
N ASN A 104 3.80 6.99 14.91
CA ASN A 104 3.24 8.16 14.24
C ASN A 104 1.95 7.84 13.46
N MET A 105 1.76 6.60 12.99
CA MET A 105 0.53 6.15 12.33
C MET A 105 -0.70 6.27 13.22
N GLY A 106 -0.59 5.94 14.49
CA GLY A 106 -1.66 6.07 15.49
C GLY A 106 -2.89 5.23 15.15
N ILE A 107 -4.03 5.89 14.98
CA ILE A 107 -5.28 5.26 14.52
C ILE A 107 -5.47 5.48 13.03
N GLY A 108 -5.81 4.41 12.34
CA GLY A 108 -6.07 4.38 10.91
C GLY A 108 -7.36 3.63 10.54
N THR A 109 -7.61 3.56 9.26
CA THR A 109 -8.70 2.76 8.69
C THR A 109 -8.26 2.13 7.37
N ASN A 110 -8.95 1.07 6.95
CA ASN A 110 -8.79 0.45 5.66
C ASN A 110 -9.77 1.04 4.64
N PHE A 111 -9.33 1.20 3.39
CA PHE A 111 -10.21 1.46 2.25
C PHE A 111 -10.58 0.16 1.54
N GLY A 112 -11.11 -0.79 2.29
CA GLY A 112 -11.46 -2.11 1.81
C GLY A 112 -12.71 -2.15 0.92
N ASN A 113 -12.87 -3.26 0.20
CA ASN A 113 -13.92 -3.53 -0.79
C ASN A 113 -13.92 -2.55 -1.98
N CYS A 114 -12.76 -2.00 -2.30
CA CYS A 114 -12.54 -1.11 -3.43
C CYS A 114 -11.42 -1.64 -4.33
N THR A 115 -10.18 -1.31 -4.01
CA THR A 115 -9.01 -1.72 -4.80
C THR A 115 -8.55 -3.15 -4.50
N ASP A 116 -9.09 -3.77 -3.47
CA ASP A 116 -8.89 -5.18 -3.11
C ASP A 116 -9.89 -6.15 -3.77
N VAL A 117 -10.81 -5.65 -4.55
CA VAL A 117 -11.84 -6.47 -5.21
C VAL A 117 -11.25 -7.58 -6.07
N VAL A 118 -11.87 -8.77 -5.98
CA VAL A 118 -11.70 -9.88 -6.93
C VAL A 118 -13.01 -10.06 -7.68
N ALA A 119 -13.03 -9.77 -8.98
CA ALA A 119 -14.22 -9.79 -9.83
C ALA A 119 -13.96 -10.63 -11.09
N MET A 120 -14.01 -11.97 -10.95
CA MET A 120 -13.70 -12.93 -12.03
C MET A 120 -14.63 -12.83 -13.24
N TRP A 121 -15.80 -12.18 -13.09
CA TRP A 121 -16.74 -11.88 -14.18
C TRP A 121 -16.38 -10.63 -14.98
N MET A 122 -15.33 -9.92 -14.60
CA MET A 122 -14.85 -8.69 -15.23
C MET A 122 -13.51 -8.91 -15.90
N ASN A 123 -13.17 -8.06 -16.88
CA ASN A 123 -11.86 -8.06 -17.52
C ASN A 123 -11.45 -6.62 -17.91
N MET A 124 -10.13 -6.40 -17.99
CA MET A 124 -9.52 -5.10 -18.29
C MET A 124 -9.83 -4.53 -19.67
N ASN A 125 -10.27 -5.36 -20.63
CA ASN A 125 -10.59 -4.89 -21.99
C ASN A 125 -11.97 -4.27 -22.10
N SER A 126 -12.88 -4.59 -21.18
CA SER A 126 -14.29 -4.16 -21.23
C SER A 126 -14.75 -3.39 -20.01
N ASN A 127 -13.97 -3.36 -18.94
CA ASN A 127 -14.33 -2.68 -17.70
C ASN A 127 -13.27 -1.63 -17.35
N SER A 128 -13.72 -0.50 -16.86
CA SER A 128 -12.83 0.54 -16.34
C SER A 128 -12.29 0.19 -14.94
N VAL A 129 -11.24 0.84 -14.51
CA VAL A 129 -10.71 0.68 -13.14
C VAL A 129 -11.75 1.00 -12.07
N THR A 130 -12.62 1.98 -12.31
CA THR A 130 -13.70 2.34 -11.39
C THR A 130 -14.85 1.33 -11.37
N ASP A 131 -15.05 0.55 -12.44
CA ASP A 131 -16.00 -0.57 -12.43
C ASP A 131 -15.50 -1.65 -11.46
N PHE A 132 -14.20 -1.94 -11.46
CA PHE A 132 -13.61 -2.87 -10.49
C PHE A 132 -13.78 -2.36 -9.05
N GLU A 133 -13.47 -1.09 -8.77
CA GLU A 133 -13.66 -0.53 -7.42
C GLU A 133 -15.11 -0.67 -6.90
N LYS A 134 -16.11 -0.69 -7.80
CA LYS A 134 -17.54 -0.82 -7.45
C LYS A 134 -18.04 -2.26 -7.33
N ALA A 135 -17.28 -3.24 -7.78
CA ALA A 135 -17.78 -4.58 -7.96
C ALA A 135 -18.25 -5.27 -6.66
N TRP A 136 -17.74 -4.83 -5.49
CA TRP A 136 -18.20 -5.28 -4.18
C TRP A 136 -19.09 -4.25 -3.45
N GLY A 137 -19.72 -3.34 -4.22
CA GLY A 137 -20.76 -2.43 -3.72
C GLY A 137 -20.25 -1.20 -2.98
N GLN A 138 -18.96 -0.88 -3.11
CA GLN A 138 -18.43 0.40 -2.66
C GLN A 138 -18.38 1.40 -3.82
N GLU A 139 -18.47 2.68 -3.51
CA GLU A 139 -18.15 3.73 -4.49
C GLU A 139 -16.63 3.94 -4.53
N PRO A 140 -16.08 4.48 -5.65
CA PRO A 140 -14.65 4.73 -5.78
C PRO A 140 -14.10 5.62 -4.67
N THR A 141 -12.88 5.37 -4.26
CA THR A 141 -12.18 6.18 -3.28
C THR A 141 -11.96 7.60 -3.81
N THR A 142 -12.23 8.61 -3.00
CA THR A 142 -12.13 10.02 -3.37
C THR A 142 -11.21 10.80 -2.43
N LYS A 143 -10.62 11.90 -2.94
CA LYS A 143 -9.83 12.81 -2.12
C LYS A 143 -10.61 13.35 -0.91
N PRO A 144 -11.89 13.79 -1.04
CA PRO A 144 -12.69 14.23 0.11
C PRO A 144 -12.77 13.23 1.27
N MET A 145 -12.73 11.91 1.00
CA MET A 145 -12.67 10.89 2.08
C MET A 145 -11.40 11.01 2.91
N VAL A 146 -10.25 11.19 2.25
CA VAL A 146 -8.96 11.32 2.93
C VAL A 146 -8.88 12.64 3.69
N ASP A 147 -9.32 13.75 3.07
CA ASP A 147 -9.40 15.06 3.71
C ASP A 147 -10.28 15.01 4.98
N PHE A 148 -11.40 14.28 4.90
CA PHE A 148 -12.30 14.06 6.03
C PHE A 148 -11.66 13.26 7.16
N LEU A 149 -10.91 12.19 6.84
CA LEU A 149 -10.14 11.43 7.82
C LEU A 149 -9.13 12.32 8.55
N LYS A 150 -8.32 13.06 7.80
CA LYS A 150 -7.31 13.95 8.37
C LYS A 150 -7.94 14.98 9.30
N LYS A 151 -9.02 15.63 8.85
CA LYS A 151 -9.78 16.60 9.65
C LYS A 151 -10.32 16.00 10.95
N ASN A 152 -10.63 14.71 10.95
CA ASN A 152 -11.18 14.00 12.11
C ASN A 152 -10.12 13.33 12.99
N GLY A 153 -8.82 13.58 12.75
CA GLY A 153 -7.74 13.14 13.62
C GLY A 153 -7.16 11.76 13.32
N PHE A 154 -7.51 11.17 12.16
CA PHE A 154 -6.82 9.99 11.66
C PHE A 154 -5.48 10.40 11.04
N ASN A 155 -4.47 9.58 11.22
CA ASN A 155 -3.14 9.88 10.70
C ASN A 155 -2.61 8.83 9.73
N SER A 156 -3.37 7.78 9.47
CA SER A 156 -2.97 6.71 8.56
C SER A 156 -4.14 6.06 7.84
N VAL A 157 -3.85 5.53 6.65
CA VAL A 157 -4.78 4.75 5.82
C VAL A 157 -4.04 3.52 5.29
N ARG A 158 -4.69 2.35 5.37
CA ARG A 158 -4.25 1.15 4.67
C ARG A 158 -5.07 1.00 3.40
N ILE A 159 -4.39 0.89 2.26
CA ILE A 159 -4.97 0.72 0.93
C ILE A 159 -4.72 -0.72 0.50
N PRO A 160 -5.71 -1.62 0.68
CA PRO A 160 -5.61 -2.98 0.19
C PRO A 160 -5.77 -3.01 -1.33
N VAL A 161 -4.85 -3.71 -2.03
CA VAL A 161 -4.85 -3.76 -3.50
C VAL A 161 -4.68 -5.20 -4.00
N THR A 162 -5.59 -5.62 -4.87
CA THR A 162 -5.46 -6.86 -5.64
C THR A 162 -4.85 -6.55 -6.99
N TRP A 163 -3.82 -7.30 -7.38
CA TRP A 163 -3.04 -7.03 -8.57
C TRP A 163 -3.25 -8.04 -9.70
N PHE A 164 -3.49 -9.31 -9.40
CA PHE A 164 -3.45 -10.38 -10.39
C PHE A 164 -4.44 -10.22 -11.55
N GLN A 165 -5.61 -9.64 -11.30
CA GLN A 165 -6.60 -9.36 -12.35
C GLN A 165 -6.21 -8.17 -13.24
N HIS A 166 -5.23 -7.39 -12.81
CA HIS A 166 -4.70 -6.19 -13.45
C HIS A 166 -3.28 -6.40 -13.97
N MET A 167 -2.87 -7.66 -14.14
CA MET A 167 -1.58 -8.04 -14.71
C MET A 167 -1.78 -8.67 -16.08
N LYS A 168 -0.92 -8.30 -17.03
CA LYS A 168 -0.83 -8.93 -18.34
C LYS A 168 -0.19 -10.31 -18.22
N ALA A 169 -0.24 -11.09 -19.32
CA ALA A 169 0.34 -12.44 -19.37
C ALA A 169 1.87 -12.48 -19.09
N ASP A 170 2.57 -11.39 -19.36
CA ASP A 170 4.00 -11.23 -19.06
C ASP A 170 4.29 -10.75 -17.62
N GLY A 171 3.27 -10.61 -16.80
CA GLY A 171 3.37 -10.12 -15.42
C GLY A 171 3.41 -8.60 -15.29
N THR A 172 3.33 -7.84 -16.38
CA THR A 172 3.28 -6.38 -16.35
C THR A 172 1.94 -5.91 -15.80
N VAL A 173 1.96 -5.03 -14.80
CA VAL A 173 0.75 -4.40 -14.26
C VAL A 173 0.17 -3.45 -15.29
N ASP A 174 -1.16 -3.45 -15.44
CA ASP A 174 -1.86 -2.50 -16.29
C ASP A 174 -1.62 -1.06 -15.81
N GLU A 175 -1.29 -0.19 -16.75
CA GLU A 175 -0.91 1.19 -16.45
C GLU A 175 -2.09 2.01 -15.88
N ALA A 176 -3.32 1.75 -16.36
CA ALA A 176 -4.49 2.46 -15.84
C ALA A 176 -4.77 2.07 -14.37
N TRP A 177 -4.56 0.78 -14.03
CA TRP A 177 -4.66 0.33 -12.63
C TRP A 177 -3.57 0.96 -11.77
N MET A 178 -2.32 0.90 -12.21
CA MET A 178 -1.19 1.49 -11.48
C MET A 178 -1.39 3.01 -11.26
N ASN A 179 -1.90 3.74 -12.27
CA ASN A 179 -2.21 5.16 -12.17
C ASN A 179 -3.33 5.42 -11.17
N ARG A 180 -4.36 4.57 -11.14
CA ARG A 180 -5.45 4.71 -10.16
C ARG A 180 -4.99 4.47 -8.73
N ILE A 181 -4.17 3.45 -8.52
CA ILE A 181 -3.57 3.20 -7.21
C ILE A 181 -2.69 4.37 -6.78
N GLN A 182 -1.89 4.91 -7.70
CA GLN A 182 -1.08 6.09 -7.42
C GLN A 182 -1.93 7.29 -7.02
N GLU A 183 -3.03 7.55 -7.72
CA GLU A 183 -3.96 8.64 -7.42
C GLU A 183 -4.50 8.53 -5.98
N ILE A 184 -4.90 7.33 -5.54
CA ILE A 184 -5.41 7.10 -4.19
C ILE A 184 -4.30 7.28 -3.15
N VAL A 185 -3.10 6.76 -3.40
CA VAL A 185 -1.92 6.97 -2.56
C VAL A 185 -1.61 8.47 -2.43
N ASP A 186 -1.70 9.21 -3.55
CA ASP A 186 -1.47 10.65 -3.57
C ASP A 186 -2.44 11.40 -2.66
N TYR A 187 -3.72 11.01 -2.61
CA TYR A 187 -4.67 11.63 -1.69
C TYR A 187 -4.23 11.52 -0.23
N VAL A 188 -3.61 10.41 0.15
CA VAL A 188 -3.14 10.16 1.52
C VAL A 188 -1.86 10.95 1.80
N ILE A 189 -0.87 10.86 0.91
CA ILE A 189 0.44 11.50 1.08
C ILE A 189 0.30 13.04 1.05
N ASP A 190 -0.53 13.59 0.16
CA ASP A 190 -0.77 15.04 0.07
C ASP A 190 -1.43 15.61 1.35
N ASN A 191 -2.09 14.77 2.13
CA ASN A 191 -2.61 15.12 3.46
C ASN A 191 -1.57 14.96 4.59
N GLY A 192 -0.33 14.58 4.28
CA GLY A 192 0.72 14.29 5.26
C GLY A 192 0.32 13.16 6.21
N MET A 193 -0.35 12.13 5.68
CA MET A 193 -0.77 10.94 6.40
C MET A 193 0.07 9.74 5.97
N TYR A 194 0.21 8.76 6.88
CA TYR A 194 0.82 7.49 6.52
C TYR A 194 -0.11 6.67 5.62
N CYS A 195 0.48 6.06 4.62
CA CYS A 195 -0.19 5.21 3.65
C CYS A 195 0.47 3.83 3.67
N ILE A 196 -0.27 2.78 4.00
CA ILE A 196 0.16 1.39 3.82
C ILE A 196 -0.41 0.89 2.50
N LEU A 197 0.46 0.45 1.60
CA LEU A 197 0.10 -0.13 0.30
C LEU A 197 0.56 -1.59 0.26
N ASN A 198 -0.34 -2.51 -0.14
CA ASN A 198 -0.06 -3.94 -0.08
C ASN A 198 -0.38 -4.71 -1.37
N ILE A 199 -0.11 -6.01 -1.32
CA ILE A 199 -0.68 -7.05 -2.16
C ILE A 199 -1.75 -7.76 -1.33
N HIS A 200 -3.05 -7.67 -1.74
CA HIS A 200 -4.17 -8.11 -0.89
C HIS A 200 -4.71 -9.49 -1.32
N HIS A 201 -5.72 -9.53 -2.17
CA HIS A 201 -6.34 -10.78 -2.60
C HIS A 201 -5.62 -11.48 -3.77
N ASP A 202 -4.34 -11.24 -3.94
CA ASP A 202 -3.41 -12.13 -4.65
C ASP A 202 -3.12 -13.38 -3.82
N THR A 203 -3.41 -13.29 -2.50
CA THR A 203 -3.38 -14.36 -1.51
C THR A 203 -4.68 -14.36 -0.71
N GLY A 204 -5.00 -15.47 -0.04
CA GLY A 204 -6.22 -15.64 0.75
C GLY A 204 -6.80 -17.03 0.61
N ALA A 205 -8.05 -17.20 1.10
CA ALA A 205 -8.78 -18.46 1.01
C ALA A 205 -9.31 -18.70 -0.41
N ASP A 206 -8.98 -19.84 -0.99
CA ASP A 206 -9.53 -20.28 -2.28
C ASP A 206 -11.01 -20.58 -2.16
N SER A 207 -11.75 -20.25 -3.20
CA SER A 207 -13.15 -20.67 -3.43
C SER A 207 -13.25 -21.45 -4.73
N ASP A 208 -14.44 -21.88 -5.10
CA ASP A 208 -14.69 -22.56 -6.38
C ASP A 208 -14.36 -21.65 -7.56
N ASP A 209 -14.67 -20.35 -7.44
CA ASP A 209 -14.52 -19.36 -8.51
C ASP A 209 -13.18 -18.62 -8.47
N VAL A 210 -12.49 -18.56 -7.33
CA VAL A 210 -11.27 -17.80 -7.15
C VAL A 210 -10.14 -18.67 -6.63
N LYS A 211 -9.03 -18.68 -7.36
CA LYS A 211 -7.78 -19.32 -6.94
C LYS A 211 -6.69 -18.27 -6.81
N HIS A 212 -6.21 -18.10 -5.61
CA HIS A 212 -5.13 -17.17 -5.32
C HIS A 212 -3.79 -17.76 -5.74
N TRP A 213 -2.97 -17.00 -6.42
CA TRP A 213 -1.72 -17.49 -6.96
C TRP A 213 -0.56 -17.51 -5.94
N ILE A 214 -0.66 -16.71 -4.89
CA ILE A 214 0.29 -16.69 -3.78
C ILE A 214 -0.27 -17.55 -2.64
N LYS A 215 0.45 -18.61 -2.27
CA LYS A 215 0.10 -19.51 -1.17
C LYS A 215 1.27 -19.69 -0.21
N ALA A 216 0.97 -19.83 1.06
CA ALA A 216 1.95 -20.21 2.07
C ALA A 216 2.32 -21.68 1.90
N ASP A 217 3.21 -21.95 0.96
CA ASP A 217 3.75 -23.27 0.65
C ASP A 217 5.11 -23.10 -0.06
N GLU A 218 6.08 -23.96 0.27
CA GLU A 218 7.43 -23.89 -0.29
C GLU A 218 7.47 -24.13 -1.79
N ALA A 219 6.64 -25.07 -2.30
CA ALA A 219 6.58 -25.35 -3.73
C ALA A 219 5.93 -24.18 -4.49
N ASN A 220 4.83 -23.63 -3.97
CA ASN A 220 4.21 -22.43 -4.53
C ASN A 220 5.19 -21.26 -4.55
N TYR A 221 5.93 -21.03 -3.47
CA TYR A 221 6.96 -20.00 -3.45
C TYR A 221 8.02 -20.20 -4.53
N LYS A 222 8.56 -21.43 -4.67
CA LYS A 222 9.57 -21.72 -5.70
C LYS A 222 9.07 -21.47 -7.11
N GLU A 223 7.81 -21.78 -7.38
CA GLU A 223 7.17 -21.56 -8.67
C GLU A 223 6.90 -20.08 -8.97
N ASN A 224 6.44 -19.32 -7.97
CA ASN A 224 5.93 -17.96 -8.16
C ASN A 224 6.89 -16.85 -7.71
N LYS A 225 8.06 -17.19 -7.17
CA LYS A 225 9.03 -16.22 -6.64
C LYS A 225 9.36 -15.10 -7.62
N GLU A 226 9.72 -15.45 -8.85
CA GLU A 226 10.13 -14.47 -9.86
C GLU A 226 8.97 -13.52 -10.22
N LYS A 227 7.76 -14.05 -10.36
CA LYS A 227 6.55 -13.25 -10.61
C LYS A 227 6.25 -12.30 -9.46
N PHE A 228 6.39 -12.77 -8.23
CA PHE A 228 6.17 -11.97 -7.02
C PHE A 228 7.22 -10.84 -6.89
N GLU A 229 8.48 -11.16 -7.08
CA GLU A 229 9.58 -10.18 -7.09
C GLU A 229 9.40 -9.15 -8.21
N TYR A 230 8.94 -9.58 -9.40
CA TYR A 230 8.66 -8.67 -10.51
C TYR A 230 7.48 -7.74 -10.22
N LEU A 231 6.41 -8.23 -9.59
CA LEU A 231 5.28 -7.39 -9.16
C LEU A 231 5.75 -6.33 -8.16
N TRP A 232 6.49 -6.72 -7.12
CA TRP A 232 7.02 -5.77 -6.14
C TRP A 232 8.01 -4.78 -6.75
N THR A 233 8.82 -5.22 -7.71
CA THR A 233 9.74 -4.31 -8.44
C THR A 233 8.98 -3.23 -9.19
N GLN A 234 7.85 -3.56 -9.83
CA GLN A 234 7.01 -2.58 -10.53
C GLN A 234 6.39 -1.59 -9.53
N ILE A 235 5.77 -2.09 -8.46
CA ILE A 235 5.17 -1.25 -7.41
C ILE A 235 6.24 -0.34 -6.79
N ALA A 236 7.33 -0.91 -6.31
CA ALA A 236 8.38 -0.16 -5.64
C ALA A 236 9.06 0.86 -6.55
N THR A 237 9.21 0.56 -7.84
CA THR A 237 9.75 1.50 -8.83
C THR A 237 8.83 2.69 -9.04
N ARG A 238 7.51 2.44 -9.16
CA ARG A 238 6.51 3.51 -9.31
C ARG A 238 6.58 4.51 -8.15
N PHE A 239 6.74 4.02 -6.94
CA PHE A 239 6.64 4.83 -5.72
C PHE A 239 8.00 5.16 -5.07
N LYS A 240 9.13 4.90 -5.72
CA LYS A 240 10.45 5.01 -5.07
C LYS A 240 10.82 6.41 -4.57
N ASN A 241 10.23 7.45 -5.16
CA ASN A 241 10.49 8.85 -4.81
C ASN A 241 9.50 9.41 -3.76
N TYR A 242 8.53 8.62 -3.30
CA TYR A 242 7.62 9.01 -2.24
C TYR A 242 8.36 9.09 -0.90
N ASP A 243 7.90 10.00 -0.03
CA ASP A 243 8.50 10.20 1.28
C ASP A 243 8.26 9.02 2.24
N GLN A 244 8.68 9.14 3.49
CA GLN A 244 8.59 8.10 4.52
C GLN A 244 7.16 7.76 4.94
N HIS A 245 6.17 8.59 4.61
CA HIS A 245 4.77 8.30 4.94
C HIS A 245 4.20 7.14 4.11
N LEU A 246 4.79 6.83 2.94
CA LEU A 246 4.43 5.62 2.21
C LEU A 246 5.20 4.42 2.75
N VAL A 247 4.47 3.41 3.20
CA VAL A 247 4.98 2.15 3.74
C VAL A 247 4.43 1.00 2.89
N PHE A 248 5.25 0.00 2.61
CA PHE A 248 4.82 -1.18 1.86
C PHE A 248 4.58 -2.36 2.79
N GLU A 249 3.50 -3.09 2.54
CA GLU A 249 3.15 -4.34 3.20
C GLU A 249 3.21 -5.49 2.19
N GLY A 250 4.03 -6.49 2.46
CA GLY A 250 4.43 -7.50 1.49
C GLY A 250 3.31 -8.34 0.91
N TYR A 251 2.35 -8.68 1.71
CA TYR A 251 1.18 -9.49 1.38
C TYR A 251 0.17 -9.44 2.54
N ASN A 252 -1.10 -9.69 2.23
CA ASN A 252 -2.18 -9.73 3.22
C ASN A 252 -2.19 -11.07 4.00
N GLU A 253 -3.31 -11.72 4.10
CA GLU A 253 -3.58 -12.97 4.81
C GLU A 253 -3.18 -14.18 3.95
N MET A 254 -1.91 -14.53 3.96
CA MET A 254 -1.40 -15.65 3.15
C MET A 254 -1.73 -16.98 3.81
N LEU A 255 -2.58 -17.76 3.14
CA LEU A 255 -3.01 -19.10 3.56
C LEU A 255 -2.32 -20.20 2.75
N ASP A 256 -2.33 -21.41 3.30
CA ASP A 256 -1.98 -22.63 2.58
C ASP A 256 -3.08 -23.06 1.58
N ALA A 257 -2.84 -24.09 0.80
CA ALA A 257 -3.79 -24.61 -0.17
C ALA A 257 -5.06 -25.24 0.46
N ASP A 258 -4.99 -25.60 1.74
CA ASP A 258 -6.10 -26.16 2.50
C ASP A 258 -7.01 -25.08 3.11
N ASN A 259 -6.73 -23.79 2.87
CA ASN A 259 -7.42 -22.65 3.47
C ASN A 259 -7.43 -22.71 5.02
N THR A 260 -6.32 -23.12 5.62
CA THR A 260 -6.23 -23.28 7.07
C THR A 260 -6.06 -21.92 7.75
N TRP A 261 -7.06 -21.47 8.46
CA TRP A 261 -6.95 -20.26 9.30
C TRP A 261 -6.25 -20.57 10.64
N ASN A 262 -5.70 -19.56 11.27
CA ASN A 262 -4.93 -19.57 12.52
C ASN A 262 -3.51 -20.14 12.40
N ALA A 263 -3.32 -21.42 12.16
CA ALA A 263 -2.01 -22.03 11.99
C ALA A 263 -2.05 -23.13 10.93
N PRO A 264 -1.06 -23.22 10.04
CA PRO A 264 -1.02 -24.24 9.00
C PRO A 264 -0.65 -25.62 9.58
N LYS A 265 -1.01 -26.67 8.85
CA LYS A 265 -0.71 -28.04 9.22
C LYS A 265 0.71 -28.49 8.87
N SER A 266 1.41 -27.74 8.03
CA SER A 266 2.69 -28.10 7.45
C SER A 266 3.78 -27.04 7.69
N ALA A 267 4.98 -27.49 8.02
CA ALA A 267 6.16 -26.63 8.07
C ALA A 267 6.50 -25.99 6.70
N SER A 268 6.11 -26.63 5.59
CA SER A 268 6.23 -26.09 4.23
C SER A 268 5.53 -24.72 4.11
N SER A 269 4.42 -24.52 4.82
CA SER A 269 3.67 -23.25 4.80
C SER A 269 4.51 -22.11 5.38
N TYR A 270 5.21 -22.34 6.48
CA TYR A 270 6.12 -21.33 7.04
C TYR A 270 7.35 -21.08 6.17
N GLN A 271 7.86 -22.12 5.49
CA GLN A 271 8.96 -21.95 4.54
C GLN A 271 8.56 -21.08 3.36
N GLY A 272 7.38 -21.31 2.79
CA GLY A 272 6.83 -20.48 1.72
C GLY A 272 6.61 -19.04 2.15
N LEU A 273 5.92 -18.85 3.28
CA LEU A 273 5.66 -17.51 3.86
C LEU A 273 6.96 -16.72 4.06
N ASN A 274 7.93 -17.31 4.75
CA ASN A 274 9.22 -16.67 5.04
C ASN A 274 10.02 -16.40 3.76
N GLY A 275 9.91 -17.29 2.75
CA GLY A 275 10.48 -17.08 1.43
C GLY A 275 9.92 -15.85 0.73
N TYR A 276 8.60 -15.71 0.70
CA TYR A 276 7.92 -14.52 0.15
C TYR A 276 8.28 -13.24 0.92
N ALA A 277 8.34 -13.30 2.26
CA ALA A 277 8.74 -12.16 3.07
C ALA A 277 10.16 -11.68 2.73
N GLN A 278 11.11 -12.60 2.57
CA GLN A 278 12.49 -12.24 2.17
C GLN A 278 12.55 -11.70 0.74
N SER A 279 11.82 -12.31 -0.21
CA SER A 279 11.75 -11.85 -1.60
C SER A 279 11.17 -10.44 -1.71
N PHE A 280 10.14 -10.14 -0.93
CA PHE A 280 9.57 -8.79 -0.84
C PHE A 280 10.62 -7.74 -0.45
N VAL A 281 11.30 -7.96 0.67
CA VAL A 281 12.35 -7.04 1.13
C VAL A 281 13.43 -6.86 0.07
N ASN A 282 13.92 -7.95 -0.50
CA ASN A 282 14.97 -7.91 -1.53
C ASN A 282 14.52 -7.13 -2.78
N ALA A 283 13.32 -7.39 -3.29
CA ALA A 283 12.78 -6.73 -4.48
C ALA A 283 12.61 -5.22 -4.26
N VAL A 284 12.05 -4.81 -3.12
CA VAL A 284 11.88 -3.39 -2.80
C VAL A 284 13.23 -2.70 -2.67
N ARG A 285 14.18 -3.25 -1.89
CA ARG A 285 15.51 -2.67 -1.66
C ARG A 285 16.32 -2.54 -2.96
N ALA A 286 16.14 -3.48 -3.89
CA ALA A 286 16.84 -3.47 -5.18
C ALA A 286 16.45 -2.28 -6.08
N THR A 287 15.30 -1.67 -5.88
CA THR A 287 14.85 -0.52 -6.68
C THR A 287 15.59 0.78 -6.34
N GLY A 288 16.24 0.85 -5.18
CA GLY A 288 17.03 2.01 -4.76
C GLY A 288 16.19 3.26 -4.41
N GLY A 289 16.84 4.42 -4.33
CA GLY A 289 16.20 5.68 -3.94
C GLY A 289 15.65 5.61 -2.51
N ASN A 290 14.48 6.21 -2.25
CA ASN A 290 13.89 6.19 -0.91
C ASN A 290 13.51 4.78 -0.44
N ASN A 291 13.44 3.81 -1.35
CA ASN A 291 13.17 2.41 -1.00
C ASN A 291 14.36 1.71 -0.32
N GLU A 292 15.56 2.29 -0.34
CA GLU A 292 16.71 1.76 0.38
C GLU A 292 16.46 1.70 1.89
N THR A 293 15.71 2.67 2.44
CA THR A 293 15.40 2.78 3.88
C THR A 293 13.89 2.88 4.16
N ARG A 294 13.01 2.73 3.15
CA ARG A 294 11.55 2.72 3.34
C ARG A 294 11.14 1.65 4.34
N ASN A 295 10.22 2.00 5.25
CA ASN A 295 9.65 1.04 6.18
C ASN A 295 8.79 0.01 5.44
N LEU A 296 8.98 -1.25 5.82
CA LEU A 296 8.32 -2.42 5.23
C LEU A 296 7.56 -3.19 6.31
N ILE A 297 6.48 -3.84 5.92
CA ILE A 297 5.64 -4.64 6.80
C ILE A 297 5.58 -6.08 6.27
N VAL A 298 5.75 -7.04 7.15
CA VAL A 298 5.55 -8.47 6.87
C VAL A 298 4.49 -9.04 7.79
N ASN A 299 3.60 -9.85 7.23
CA ASN A 299 2.49 -10.44 7.97
C ASN A 299 2.87 -11.85 8.44
N THR A 300 2.30 -12.25 9.57
CA THR A 300 2.33 -13.64 10.01
C THR A 300 1.48 -14.51 9.06
N TYR A 301 1.58 -15.84 9.18
CA TYR A 301 0.68 -16.74 8.46
C TYR A 301 -0.78 -16.37 8.77
N ALA A 302 -1.60 -16.23 7.72
CA ALA A 302 -3.00 -15.79 7.81
C ALA A 302 -3.19 -14.43 8.55
N ALA A 303 -2.14 -13.63 8.69
CA ALA A 303 -2.08 -12.48 9.62
C ALA A 303 -2.53 -12.82 11.06
N ALA A 304 -2.50 -14.11 11.43
CA ALA A 304 -2.94 -14.59 12.74
C ALA A 304 -1.95 -14.21 13.86
N ASN A 305 -2.44 -14.19 15.10
CA ASN A 305 -1.68 -13.70 16.26
C ASN A 305 -1.44 -14.75 17.35
N GLY A 306 -1.62 -16.05 17.02
CA GLY A 306 -1.35 -17.16 17.93
C GLY A 306 0.15 -17.42 18.11
N ASP A 307 0.54 -18.02 19.24
CA ASP A 307 1.95 -18.27 19.55
C ASP A 307 2.67 -19.08 18.46
N GLU A 308 2.01 -20.06 17.86
CA GLU A 308 2.60 -20.90 16.82
C GLU A 308 3.02 -20.07 15.61
N VAL A 309 2.11 -19.26 15.05
CA VAL A 309 2.40 -18.44 13.85
C VAL A 309 3.41 -17.35 14.15
N LEU A 310 3.33 -16.73 15.35
CA LEU A 310 4.31 -15.73 15.77
C LEU A 310 5.72 -16.35 15.89
N ASN A 311 5.81 -17.58 16.42
CA ASN A 311 7.09 -18.25 16.61
C ASN A 311 7.73 -18.74 15.31
N ASN A 312 6.95 -18.99 14.28
CA ASN A 312 7.42 -19.49 12.98
C ASN A 312 7.64 -18.38 11.94
N LEU A 313 7.26 -17.12 12.23
CA LEU A 313 7.67 -16.00 11.39
C LEU A 313 9.16 -15.71 11.59
N THR A 314 9.91 -15.78 10.50
CA THR A 314 11.30 -15.33 10.43
C THR A 314 11.32 -13.90 9.90
N ILE A 315 11.81 -12.96 10.72
CA ILE A 315 12.00 -11.59 10.25
C ILE A 315 13.02 -11.59 9.11
N PRO A 316 12.69 -11.04 7.93
CA PRO A 316 13.61 -11.01 6.81
C PRO A 316 14.92 -10.30 7.16
N THR A 317 16.01 -10.78 6.57
CA THR A 317 17.28 -10.06 6.59
C THR A 317 17.14 -8.81 5.72
N ASP A 318 17.50 -7.66 6.27
CA ASP A 318 17.51 -6.39 5.55
C ASP A 318 18.92 -5.80 5.52
N LYS A 319 19.20 -4.94 4.53
CA LYS A 319 20.46 -4.19 4.42
C LYS A 319 20.52 -3.04 5.44
N VAL A 320 19.37 -2.62 5.94
CA VAL A 320 19.20 -1.53 6.92
C VAL A 320 18.45 -2.05 8.13
N ASP A 321 18.94 -1.71 9.31
CA ASP A 321 18.32 -2.13 10.56
C ASP A 321 17.12 -1.25 10.93
N GLY A 322 16.12 -1.85 11.58
CA GLY A 322 15.01 -1.10 12.17
C GLY A 322 13.94 -0.60 11.21
N HIS A 323 13.90 -1.12 9.97
CA HIS A 323 12.94 -0.72 8.94
C HIS A 323 11.90 -1.78 8.59
N ILE A 324 11.74 -2.82 9.43
CA ILE A 324 10.72 -3.85 9.27
C ILE A 324 9.78 -3.83 10.48
N ALA A 325 8.47 -3.83 10.21
CA ALA A 325 7.39 -4.05 11.17
C ALA A 325 6.70 -5.38 10.90
N VAL A 326 6.05 -5.94 11.93
CA VAL A 326 5.21 -7.13 11.82
C VAL A 326 3.74 -6.74 11.92
N GLU A 327 2.93 -7.29 11.04
CA GLU A 327 1.49 -7.09 11.04
C GLU A 327 0.74 -8.36 11.42
N VAL A 328 -0.32 -8.17 12.21
CA VAL A 328 -1.34 -9.18 12.51
C VAL A 328 -2.72 -8.56 12.41
N HIS A 329 -3.73 -9.41 12.23
CA HIS A 329 -5.15 -9.04 12.26
C HIS A 329 -5.83 -9.59 13.50
N THR A 330 -6.94 -8.98 13.89
CA THR A 330 -7.78 -9.50 14.96
C THR A 330 -9.24 -9.12 14.79
N TYR A 331 -10.08 -10.13 14.74
CA TYR A 331 -11.54 -10.00 14.82
C TYR A 331 -12.06 -10.71 16.09
N ALA A 332 -11.18 -10.83 17.07
CA ALA A 332 -11.46 -11.51 18.32
C ALA A 332 -12.31 -10.63 19.26
N PRO A 333 -13.10 -11.25 20.14
CA PRO A 333 -13.37 -12.68 20.19
C PRO A 333 -14.29 -13.12 19.05
N TRP A 334 -13.90 -14.15 18.31
CA TRP A 334 -14.62 -14.59 17.12
C TRP A 334 -16.09 -14.93 17.40
N ASP A 335 -16.35 -15.65 18.49
CA ASP A 335 -17.70 -16.09 18.87
C ASP A 335 -18.55 -14.99 19.54
N TRP A 336 -17.96 -13.88 19.87
CA TRP A 336 -18.63 -12.81 20.61
C TRP A 336 -19.82 -12.22 19.82
N PHE A 337 -19.66 -12.00 18.52
CA PHE A 337 -20.73 -11.50 17.66
C PHE A 337 -21.85 -12.51 17.47
N ALA A 338 -21.54 -13.80 17.30
CA ALA A 338 -22.53 -14.87 17.18
C ALA A 338 -23.43 -14.94 18.42
N GLN A 339 -22.90 -14.59 19.59
CA GLN A 339 -23.64 -14.56 20.85
C GLN A 339 -24.35 -13.23 21.11
N LYS A 340 -24.17 -12.20 20.24
CA LYS A 340 -24.67 -10.83 20.42
C LYS A 340 -24.32 -10.26 21.81
N GLY A 341 -23.13 -10.59 22.28
CA GLY A 341 -22.64 -10.31 23.61
C GLY A 341 -22.38 -8.83 23.84
N LYS A 342 -22.10 -8.50 25.10
CA LYS A 342 -21.53 -7.24 25.51
C LYS A 342 -20.02 -7.37 25.49
N TRP A 343 -19.31 -6.26 25.22
CA TRP A 343 -17.89 -6.21 25.46
C TRP A 343 -17.63 -6.27 26.97
N ASP A 344 -16.94 -7.29 27.42
CA ASP A 344 -16.71 -7.54 28.85
C ASP A 344 -15.23 -7.82 29.17
N ALA A 345 -14.94 -8.10 30.43
CA ALA A 345 -13.58 -8.36 30.88
C ALA A 345 -12.95 -9.60 30.23
N SER A 346 -13.74 -10.60 29.80
CA SER A 346 -13.22 -11.77 29.08
C SER A 346 -12.72 -11.36 27.71
N CYS A 347 -13.51 -10.57 26.97
CA CYS A 347 -13.12 -10.01 25.67
C CYS A 347 -11.85 -9.16 25.79
N SER A 348 -11.83 -8.26 26.75
CA SER A 348 -10.67 -7.40 27.04
C SER A 348 -9.40 -8.19 27.39
N ASN A 349 -9.53 -9.28 28.14
CA ASN A 349 -8.40 -10.15 28.48
C ASN A 349 -7.86 -10.90 27.26
N GLU A 350 -8.70 -11.31 26.31
CA GLU A 350 -8.25 -11.93 25.07
C GLU A 350 -7.36 -10.97 24.26
N ILE A 351 -7.81 -9.72 24.11
CA ILE A 351 -7.02 -8.66 23.45
C ILE A 351 -5.72 -8.39 24.22
N LYS A 352 -5.77 -8.32 25.55
CA LYS A 352 -4.58 -8.15 26.38
C LYS A 352 -3.57 -9.30 26.19
N ASN A 353 -4.05 -10.52 26.10
CA ASN A 353 -3.18 -11.69 25.85
C ASN A 353 -2.52 -11.61 24.47
N MET A 354 -3.24 -11.16 23.45
CA MET A 354 -2.66 -10.90 22.13
C MET A 354 -1.51 -9.89 22.20
N PHE A 355 -1.72 -8.71 22.81
CA PHE A 355 -0.66 -7.71 22.94
C PHE A 355 0.51 -8.20 23.79
N THR A 356 0.24 -9.03 24.81
CA THR A 356 1.30 -9.68 25.60
C THR A 356 2.17 -10.59 24.74
N ARG A 357 1.54 -11.42 23.87
CA ARG A 357 2.29 -12.28 22.91
C ARG A 357 3.13 -11.45 21.94
N LEU A 358 2.53 -10.42 21.32
CA LEU A 358 3.24 -9.52 20.40
C LEU A 358 4.42 -8.82 21.07
N ASN A 359 4.22 -8.33 22.31
CA ASN A 359 5.29 -7.71 23.07
C ASN A 359 6.44 -8.69 23.36
N ASN A 360 6.13 -9.88 23.83
CA ASN A 360 7.13 -10.88 24.19
C ASN A 360 7.92 -11.36 22.97
N LYS A 361 7.26 -11.48 21.83
CA LYS A 361 7.89 -12.01 20.60
C LYS A 361 8.66 -10.94 19.83
N PHE A 362 8.11 -9.72 19.70
CA PHE A 362 8.60 -8.70 18.77
C PHE A 362 8.88 -7.35 19.45
N ILE A 363 7.89 -6.71 20.09
CA ILE A 363 7.98 -5.30 20.48
C ILE A 363 9.11 -5.07 21.51
N SER A 364 9.23 -5.91 22.53
CA SER A 364 10.31 -5.83 23.54
C SER A 364 11.71 -6.06 22.95
N LYS A 365 11.80 -6.55 21.71
CA LYS A 365 13.06 -6.77 20.98
C LYS A 365 13.31 -5.68 19.93
N GLY A 366 12.53 -4.60 19.94
CA GLY A 366 12.67 -3.47 19.03
C GLY A 366 12.02 -3.67 17.66
N ILE A 367 11.23 -4.73 17.46
CA ILE A 367 10.48 -4.98 16.23
C ILE A 367 9.05 -4.45 16.45
N PRO A 368 8.64 -3.35 15.79
CA PRO A 368 7.30 -2.79 15.97
C PRO A 368 6.23 -3.68 15.36
N CYS A 369 5.02 -3.61 15.93
CA CYS A 369 3.88 -4.34 15.43
C CYS A 369 2.74 -3.40 15.00
N ILE A 370 1.89 -3.90 14.10
CA ILE A 370 0.69 -3.22 13.60
C ILE A 370 -0.49 -4.19 13.70
N ILE A 371 -1.66 -3.67 14.06
CA ILE A 371 -2.94 -4.36 13.85
C ILE A 371 -3.51 -3.81 12.53
N GLY A 372 -3.25 -4.49 11.42
CA GLY A 372 -3.63 -4.04 10.07
C GLY A 372 -5.13 -4.12 9.82
N GLU A 373 -5.80 -5.04 10.50
CA GLU A 373 -7.24 -5.15 10.46
C GLU A 373 -7.80 -5.52 11.82
N TYR A 374 -8.86 -4.82 12.22
CA TYR A 374 -9.68 -5.17 13.35
C TYR A 374 -11.10 -4.59 13.17
N GLY A 375 -12.04 -5.14 13.90
CA GLY A 375 -13.43 -4.70 13.85
C GLY A 375 -14.39 -5.88 14.02
N THR A 376 -15.58 -5.72 13.47
CA THR A 376 -16.62 -6.75 13.45
C THR A 376 -16.64 -7.46 12.11
N HIS A 377 -16.84 -8.77 12.08
CA HIS A 377 -16.58 -9.60 10.90
C HIS A 377 -17.82 -10.37 10.40
N GLY A 378 -17.86 -10.62 9.09
CA GLY A 378 -18.79 -11.51 8.42
C GLY A 378 -20.24 -11.04 8.48
N SER A 379 -21.18 -11.99 8.56
CA SER A 379 -22.62 -11.74 8.66
C SER A 379 -23.03 -11.00 9.93
N GLU A 380 -22.18 -11.01 10.95
CA GLU A 380 -22.37 -10.35 12.24
C GLU A 380 -21.74 -8.96 12.28
N SER A 381 -21.23 -8.45 11.16
CA SER A 381 -20.65 -7.11 11.08
C SER A 381 -21.64 -6.03 11.50
N VAL A 382 -21.23 -5.19 12.42
CA VAL A 382 -22.02 -4.06 12.88
C VAL A 382 -22.13 -3.00 11.80
N SER A 383 -23.34 -2.53 11.56
CA SER A 383 -23.65 -1.54 10.55
C SER A 383 -24.59 -0.47 11.10
N LYS A 384 -24.91 0.54 10.33
CA LYS A 384 -25.93 1.55 10.69
C LYS A 384 -27.33 0.98 10.92
N LYS A 385 -27.57 -0.30 10.54
CA LYS A 385 -28.85 -1.03 10.76
C LYS A 385 -28.84 -1.86 12.03
N SER A 386 -27.70 -2.02 12.67
CA SER A 386 -27.56 -2.78 13.91
C SER A 386 -28.25 -2.07 15.09
N SER A 387 -28.60 -2.82 16.12
CA SER A 387 -29.16 -2.25 17.34
C SER A 387 -28.17 -1.33 18.07
N ALA A 388 -28.67 -0.42 18.89
CA ALA A 388 -27.84 0.47 19.67
C ALA A 388 -26.86 -0.28 20.60
N SER A 389 -27.26 -1.44 21.13
CA SER A 389 -26.40 -2.28 21.96
C SER A 389 -25.29 -2.95 21.18
N GLU A 390 -25.53 -3.38 19.95
CA GLU A 390 -24.49 -3.94 19.06
C GLU A 390 -23.49 -2.87 18.63
N ILE A 391 -23.98 -1.68 18.28
CA ILE A 391 -23.11 -0.54 17.94
C ILE A 391 -22.26 -0.13 19.15
N GLN A 392 -22.84 -0.09 20.35
CA GLN A 392 -22.10 0.21 21.58
C GLN A 392 -21.03 -0.85 21.87
N ALA A 393 -21.36 -2.11 21.71
CA ALA A 393 -20.39 -3.19 21.90
C ALA A 393 -19.22 -3.15 20.89
N ALA A 394 -19.48 -2.79 19.63
CA ALA A 394 -18.42 -2.54 18.64
C ALA A 394 -17.56 -1.30 19.02
N ALA A 395 -18.18 -0.27 19.59
CA ALA A 395 -17.46 0.89 20.07
C ALA A 395 -16.56 0.55 21.28
N ASP A 396 -17.05 -0.27 22.20
CA ASP A 396 -16.26 -0.74 23.36
C ASP A 396 -15.09 -1.64 22.92
N GLN A 397 -15.30 -2.53 21.94
CA GLN A 397 -14.23 -3.31 21.31
C GLN A 397 -13.16 -2.40 20.72
N ALA A 398 -13.57 -1.46 19.87
CA ALA A 398 -12.65 -0.58 19.16
C ALA A 398 -11.86 0.30 20.16
N ALA A 399 -12.51 0.84 21.18
CA ALA A 399 -11.85 1.61 22.21
C ALA A 399 -10.82 0.80 23.01
N ASP A 400 -11.16 -0.43 23.37
CA ASP A 400 -10.27 -1.31 24.14
C ASP A 400 -9.03 -1.71 23.31
N ILE A 401 -9.22 -2.10 22.04
CA ILE A 401 -8.11 -2.42 21.13
C ILE A 401 -7.20 -1.20 20.98
N VAL A 402 -7.73 -0.03 20.68
CA VAL A 402 -6.95 1.20 20.49
C VAL A 402 -6.19 1.58 21.76
N LYS A 403 -6.84 1.51 22.93
CA LYS A 403 -6.21 1.81 24.21
C LYS A 403 -5.04 0.88 24.51
N GLN A 404 -5.25 -0.43 24.34
CA GLN A 404 -4.20 -1.40 24.59
C GLN A 404 -3.07 -1.28 23.57
N ALA A 405 -3.38 -1.09 22.28
CA ALA A 405 -2.41 -0.87 21.23
C ALA A 405 -1.52 0.35 21.51
N LYS A 406 -2.11 1.47 21.90
CA LYS A 406 -1.37 2.68 22.28
C LYS A 406 -0.37 2.43 23.41
N ALA A 407 -0.73 1.63 24.41
CA ALA A 407 0.15 1.30 25.52
C ALA A 407 1.41 0.54 25.09
N TYR A 408 1.38 -0.16 23.96
CA TYR A 408 2.50 -0.89 23.37
C TYR A 408 3.14 -0.17 22.17
N GLY A 409 2.68 1.02 21.80
CA GLY A 409 3.16 1.76 20.63
C GLY A 409 2.78 1.10 19.30
N VAL A 410 1.65 0.41 19.25
CA VAL A 410 1.11 -0.30 18.08
C VAL A 410 0.08 0.58 17.37
N ALA A 411 0.18 0.68 16.04
CA ALA A 411 -0.82 1.32 15.21
C ALA A 411 -1.98 0.35 14.91
N THR A 412 -3.18 0.90 14.70
CA THR A 412 -4.37 0.09 14.46
C THR A 412 -5.18 0.61 13.28
N PHE A 413 -5.71 -0.30 12.46
CA PHE A 413 -6.48 0.04 11.25
C PHE A 413 -7.84 -0.66 11.29
N TYR A 414 -8.89 0.14 11.49
CA TYR A 414 -10.25 -0.39 11.52
C TYR A 414 -10.66 -0.89 10.13
N TRP A 415 -11.29 -2.08 10.05
CA TRP A 415 -11.72 -2.62 8.77
C TRP A 415 -12.99 -1.92 8.28
N MET A 416 -12.86 -1.18 7.24
CA MET A 416 -13.64 -0.49 6.22
C MET A 416 -15.03 0.09 6.58
N SER A 417 -15.76 -0.37 7.56
CA SER A 417 -17.22 -0.10 7.71
C SER A 417 -17.58 1.23 8.39
N ILE A 418 -16.63 2.11 8.64
CA ILE A 418 -16.88 3.40 9.33
C ILE A 418 -17.37 4.51 8.41
N PHE A 419 -17.20 4.39 7.09
CA PHE A 419 -17.69 5.35 6.11
C PHE A 419 -19.04 4.94 5.53
N ASP A 420 -19.90 5.92 5.23
CA ASP A 420 -21.05 5.70 4.35
C ASP A 420 -20.54 5.50 2.90
N GLY A 421 -20.86 4.36 2.31
CA GLY A 421 -20.43 3.99 0.97
C GLY A 421 -21.21 4.63 -0.17
N THR A 422 -22.26 5.42 0.10
CA THR A 422 -23.21 5.87 -0.95
C THR A 422 -22.79 7.13 -1.67
N ASP A 423 -22.13 8.07 -1.01
CA ASP A 423 -21.58 9.29 -1.63
C ASP A 423 -20.25 9.66 -0.97
N ARG A 424 -19.15 9.25 -1.58
CA ARG A 424 -17.80 9.52 -1.09
C ARG A 424 -17.28 10.91 -1.44
N SER A 425 -18.02 11.71 -2.19
CA SER A 425 -17.73 13.13 -2.41
C SER A 425 -18.16 13.99 -1.21
N VAL A 426 -19.14 13.50 -0.42
CA VAL A 426 -19.59 14.11 0.83
C VAL A 426 -19.49 13.06 1.94
N PRO A 427 -18.28 12.76 2.40
CA PRO A 427 -18.04 11.66 3.33
C PRO A 427 -18.68 11.92 4.69
N GLN A 428 -19.25 10.86 5.26
CA GLN A 428 -19.82 10.85 6.60
C GLN A 428 -19.56 9.50 7.29
N TRP A 429 -19.63 9.50 8.61
CA TRP A 429 -19.45 8.28 9.36
C TRP A 429 -20.69 7.39 9.30
N THR A 430 -20.51 6.13 8.97
CA THR A 430 -21.54 5.10 9.10
C THR A 430 -21.76 4.73 10.57
N LEU A 431 -20.68 4.68 11.34
CA LEU A 431 -20.65 4.29 12.75
C LEU A 431 -19.98 5.37 13.63
N PRO A 432 -20.60 6.57 13.77
CA PRO A 432 -20.00 7.68 14.51
C PRO A 432 -19.67 7.32 15.97
N THR A 433 -20.47 6.49 16.64
CA THR A 433 -20.22 6.02 18.01
C THR A 433 -18.91 5.25 18.11
N VAL A 434 -18.62 4.37 17.14
CA VAL A 434 -17.35 3.61 17.08
C VAL A 434 -16.16 4.55 16.88
N VAL A 435 -16.29 5.49 15.94
CA VAL A 435 -15.21 6.44 15.62
C VAL A 435 -14.88 7.33 16.83
N GLU A 436 -15.90 7.86 17.52
CA GLU A 436 -15.69 8.69 18.71
C GLU A 436 -15.06 7.89 19.86
N ALA A 437 -15.45 6.61 20.03
CA ALA A 437 -14.85 5.74 21.02
C ALA A 437 -13.35 5.48 20.74
N MET A 438 -12.98 5.21 19.46
CA MET A 438 -11.59 5.06 19.04
C MET A 438 -10.77 6.33 19.31
N LYS A 439 -11.28 7.49 18.89
CA LYS A 439 -10.61 8.78 19.07
C LYS A 439 -10.41 9.11 20.55
N LYS A 440 -11.44 8.88 21.36
CA LYS A 440 -11.37 9.09 22.81
C LYS A 440 -10.30 8.20 23.44
N ALA A 441 -10.33 6.90 23.16
CA ALA A 441 -9.37 5.93 23.67
C ALA A 441 -7.92 6.24 23.24
N TYR A 442 -7.73 6.78 22.05
CA TYR A 442 -6.40 7.18 21.56
C TYR A 442 -5.89 8.46 22.24
N ASN A 443 -6.77 9.39 22.62
CA ASN A 443 -6.38 10.67 23.22
C ASN A 443 -6.24 10.62 24.75
N GLU A 444 -6.79 9.59 25.40
CA GLU A 444 -6.58 9.31 26.84
C GLU A 444 -5.21 8.66 27.10
#